data_6fb7318428af1c75b5f8aa182cc7bfad
#
_entry.id   6fb7318428af1c75b5f8aa182cc7bfad
#
_cell.length_a   1.000
_cell.length_b   1.000
_cell.length_c   1.000
_cell.angle_alpha   90.00
_cell.angle_beta   90.00
_cell.angle_gamma   90.00
#
_symmetry.space_group_name_H-M   'P 1'
#
loop_
_entity.id
_entity.type
_entity.pdbx_description
1 polymer ?
#
loop_
_entity_poly.entity_id
_entity_poly.type
_entity_poly.pdbx_seq_one_letter_code
_entity_poly.pdbx_strand_id
1 'polypeptide(L)'
;MSQTSRQRNRKSCFFLFFLLACISVISLFPACSPERDTIPQFATYQIVTEFPHDPNAFTQGLVFEDGFFYESTGRKGFSSVRKVDPVSGEIIKIHELEDHYFGEGLTIVGNEMIQLSWRSQVGFIYDKETFALQKDFNYQTEGWGLTYDGKRLIMSDGTATLYFLDPKTFQTVGQVEVRDGDRFVTNLNELEFIKGEIYANVWKSNTIVRINPETGRVVGWINLRGLLRLEDITGPVDVLNGIAYDAGHDRIFVTGKLWPKIFQIELIPIEDS
;
A
#
# COMPACT_ATOMS: atom_id res chain seq x y z
N MET A 1 -44.00 -46.00 89.96
CA MET A 1 -43.28 -47.21 89.62
C MET A 1 -42.95 -47.18 88.16
N SER A 2 -41.74 -46.76 87.84
CA SER A 2 -41.29 -46.52 86.48
C SER A 2 -39.83 -46.99 86.37
N GLN A 3 -39.58 -47.86 85.47
CA GLN A 3 -38.21 -48.27 85.15
C GLN A 3 -37.76 -47.56 83.87
N THR A 4 -36.69 -46.88 84.01
CA THR A 4 -35.93 -46.23 82.92
C THR A 4 -35.02 -47.22 82.24
N SER A 5 -35.11 -47.36 80.88
CA SER A 5 -34.15 -48.08 80.10
C SER A 5 -33.30 -47.09 79.34
N ARG A 6 -31.98 -47.13 79.55
CA ARG A 6 -30.97 -46.39 78.88
C ARG A 6 -30.65 -46.97 77.50
N GLN A 7 -30.89 -46.22 76.42
CA GLN A 7 -30.41 -46.58 75.11
C GLN A 7 -29.07 -45.84 74.81
N ARG A 8 -28.10 -46.64 74.47
CA ARG A 8 -26.72 -46.23 74.18
C ARG A 8 -26.62 -45.90 72.72
N ASN A 9 -26.48 -44.63 72.39
CA ASN A 9 -26.22 -44.18 71.00
C ASN A 9 -24.74 -44.39 70.64
N ARG A 10 -24.50 -45.25 69.66
CA ARG A 10 -23.21 -45.37 68.95
C ARG A 10 -23.19 -44.32 67.86
N LYS A 11 -22.29 -43.31 67.98
CA LYS A 11 -21.97 -42.41 66.91
C LYS A 11 -20.95 -43.04 65.95
N SER A 12 -21.40 -43.37 64.74
CA SER A 12 -20.54 -43.82 63.64
C SER A 12 -19.96 -42.60 62.99
N CYS A 13 -18.64 -42.43 63.01
CA CYS A 13 -17.89 -41.37 62.33
C CYS A 13 -17.61 -41.80 60.89
N PHE A 14 -18.35 -41.25 59.92
CA PHE A 14 -17.99 -41.39 58.52
C PHE A 14 -16.97 -40.32 58.18
N PHE A 15 -15.73 -40.75 57.94
CA PHE A 15 -14.70 -39.88 57.30
C PHE A 15 -14.95 -39.82 55.81
N LEU A 16 -15.38 -38.65 55.32
CA LEU A 16 -15.55 -38.38 53.92
C LEU A 16 -14.19 -37.84 53.41
N PHE A 17 -13.45 -38.66 52.65
CA PHE A 17 -12.25 -38.21 51.93
C PHE A 17 -12.69 -37.40 50.71
N PHE A 18 -12.50 -36.06 50.74
CA PHE A 18 -12.58 -35.23 49.56
C PHE A 18 -11.25 -35.34 48.79
N LEU A 19 -11.26 -36.07 47.67
CA LEU A 19 -10.18 -36.03 46.69
C LEU A 19 -10.33 -34.72 45.90
N LEU A 20 -9.48 -33.72 46.17
CA LEU A 20 -9.30 -32.54 45.31
C LEU A 20 -8.51 -32.98 44.07
N ALA A 21 -9.21 -33.17 42.94
CA ALA A 21 -8.56 -33.28 41.64
C ALA A 21 -8.15 -31.89 41.19
N CYS A 22 -6.86 -31.56 41.30
CA CYS A 22 -6.26 -30.37 40.63
C CYS A 22 -6.24 -30.60 39.13
N ILE A 23 -7.24 -30.08 38.43
CA ILE A 23 -7.19 -29.99 36.96
C ILE A 23 -6.26 -28.83 36.60
N SER A 24 -5.00 -29.16 36.25
CA SER A 24 -4.06 -28.22 35.67
C SER A 24 -4.52 -27.87 34.25
N VAL A 25 -5.15 -26.73 34.08
CA VAL A 25 -5.41 -26.16 32.76
C VAL A 25 -4.07 -25.69 32.17
N ILE A 26 -3.47 -26.53 31.34
CA ILE A 26 -2.31 -26.14 30.51
C ILE A 26 -2.88 -25.22 29.45
N SER A 27 -2.73 -23.89 29.63
CA SER A 27 -2.96 -22.89 28.62
C SER A 27 -1.90 -23.08 27.51
N LEU A 28 -2.28 -23.76 26.43
CA LEU A 28 -1.50 -23.74 25.20
C LEU A 28 -1.58 -22.31 24.62
N PHE A 29 -0.64 -21.46 25.00
CA PHE A 29 -0.35 -20.27 24.22
C PHE A 29 0.24 -20.77 22.88
N PRO A 30 -0.34 -20.36 21.72
CA PRO A 30 0.32 -20.62 20.47
C PRO A 30 1.68 -19.94 20.54
N ALA A 31 2.74 -20.75 20.48
CA ALA A 31 4.10 -20.22 20.32
C ALA A 31 4.11 -19.44 19.01
N CYS A 32 4.25 -18.12 19.10
CA CYS A 32 4.54 -17.28 17.95
C CYS A 32 5.88 -17.78 17.44
N SER A 33 5.88 -18.58 16.38
CA SER A 33 7.10 -18.98 15.70
C SER A 33 7.75 -17.68 15.22
N PRO A 34 9.03 -17.42 15.48
CA PRO A 34 9.69 -16.26 14.90
C PRO A 34 9.56 -16.39 13.38
N GLU A 35 8.91 -15.39 12.77
CA GLU A 35 8.81 -15.27 11.33
C GLU A 35 10.23 -15.27 10.80
N ARG A 36 10.61 -16.28 10.00
CA ARG A 36 11.96 -16.34 9.43
C ARG A 36 12.09 -15.12 8.54
N ASP A 37 13.12 -14.31 8.78
CA ASP A 37 13.50 -13.25 7.86
C ASP A 37 13.66 -13.87 6.47
N THR A 38 12.68 -13.62 5.60
CA THR A 38 12.80 -14.06 4.21
C THR A 38 13.84 -13.18 3.54
N ILE A 39 14.82 -13.81 2.89
CA ILE A 39 15.80 -13.08 2.08
C ILE A 39 15.02 -12.37 0.95
N PRO A 40 15.16 -11.05 0.80
CA PRO A 40 14.48 -10.33 -0.27
C PRO A 40 14.83 -10.90 -1.64
N GLN A 41 13.81 -11.08 -2.49
CA GLN A 41 13.98 -11.51 -3.87
C GLN A 41 14.41 -10.32 -4.74
N PHE A 42 15.39 -10.54 -5.61
CA PHE A 42 15.80 -9.53 -6.58
C PHE A 42 15.21 -9.83 -7.94
N ALA A 43 14.74 -8.79 -8.62
CA ALA A 43 14.23 -8.89 -9.98
C ALA A 43 14.73 -7.74 -10.84
N THR A 44 14.79 -7.99 -12.13
CA THR A 44 14.88 -6.98 -13.18
C THR A 44 13.60 -7.05 -14.02
N TYR A 45 13.60 -6.46 -15.19
CA TYR A 45 12.40 -6.34 -16.01
C TYR A 45 12.66 -6.78 -17.47
N GLN A 46 11.56 -7.14 -18.13
CA GLN A 46 11.44 -7.20 -19.57
C GLN A 46 10.32 -6.27 -20.02
N ILE A 47 10.57 -5.42 -21.01
CA ILE A 47 9.53 -4.57 -21.60
C ILE A 47 8.64 -5.46 -22.48
N VAL A 48 7.34 -5.44 -22.21
CA VAL A 48 6.32 -6.12 -23.01
C VAL A 48 5.72 -5.19 -24.05
N THR A 49 5.33 -4.00 -23.61
CA THR A 49 4.68 -2.99 -24.45
C THR A 49 5.04 -1.58 -23.94
N GLU A 50 5.11 -0.64 -24.85
CA GLU A 50 5.29 0.78 -24.54
C GLU A 50 4.03 1.53 -24.94
N PHE A 51 3.58 2.46 -24.11
CA PHE A 51 2.43 3.31 -24.32
C PHE A 51 2.86 4.77 -24.35
N PRO A 52 2.21 5.62 -25.17
CA PRO A 52 2.50 7.05 -25.16
C PRO A 52 2.09 7.65 -23.81
N HIS A 53 2.87 8.63 -23.35
CA HIS A 53 2.60 9.37 -22.12
C HIS A 53 2.90 10.84 -22.31
N ASP A 54 2.16 11.71 -21.64
CA ASP A 54 2.36 13.16 -21.72
C ASP A 54 3.71 13.55 -21.09
N PRO A 55 4.69 14.04 -21.86
CA PRO A 55 5.99 14.44 -21.34
C PRO A 55 5.95 15.68 -20.42
N ASN A 56 4.78 16.31 -20.28
CA ASN A 56 4.58 17.39 -19.32
C ASN A 56 3.95 16.88 -18.01
N ALA A 57 3.53 15.62 -17.96
CA ALA A 57 2.98 15.02 -16.74
C ALA A 57 4.06 14.84 -15.68
N PHE A 58 3.94 15.57 -14.57
CA PHE A 58 4.77 15.36 -13.40
C PHE A 58 4.08 14.31 -12.51
N THR A 59 4.17 13.05 -12.93
CA THR A 59 3.44 11.90 -12.36
C THR A 59 3.72 11.71 -10.89
N GLN A 60 2.66 11.67 -10.08
CA GLN A 60 2.71 11.48 -8.65
C GLN A 60 1.85 10.31 -8.16
N GLY A 61 0.89 9.87 -8.97
CA GLY A 61 0.09 8.68 -8.72
C GLY A 61 -0.41 8.12 -10.05
N LEU A 62 -0.45 6.80 -10.17
CA LEU A 62 -0.88 6.11 -11.38
C LEU A 62 -1.74 4.91 -11.01
N VAL A 63 -2.90 4.76 -11.66
CA VAL A 63 -3.79 3.61 -11.50
C VAL A 63 -4.23 3.13 -12.88
N PHE A 64 -4.37 1.82 -13.07
CA PHE A 64 -4.98 1.26 -14.27
C PHE A 64 -6.29 0.57 -13.91
N GLU A 65 -7.41 1.06 -14.44
CA GLU A 65 -8.73 0.49 -14.19
C GLU A 65 -9.63 0.64 -15.41
N ASP A 66 -10.45 -0.38 -15.69
CA ASP A 66 -11.42 -0.41 -16.79
C ASP A 66 -10.82 -0.08 -18.17
N GLY A 67 -9.54 -0.45 -18.39
CA GLY A 67 -8.85 -0.23 -19.65
C GLY A 67 -8.24 1.16 -19.84
N PHE A 68 -8.22 2.00 -18.80
CA PHE A 68 -7.69 3.37 -18.83
C PHE A 68 -6.67 3.59 -17.73
N PHE A 69 -5.73 4.51 -17.97
CA PHE A 69 -4.93 5.07 -16.91
C PHE A 69 -5.67 6.24 -16.23
N TYR A 70 -5.57 6.26 -14.91
CA TYR A 70 -5.92 7.41 -14.07
C TYR A 70 -4.62 7.91 -13.46
N GLU A 71 -4.36 9.19 -13.63
CA GLU A 71 -3.08 9.77 -13.25
C GLU A 71 -3.28 11.03 -12.41
N SER A 72 -2.53 11.13 -11.32
CA SER A 72 -2.34 12.34 -10.54
C SER A 72 -1.03 13.00 -10.92
N THR A 73 -1.06 14.29 -11.20
CA THR A 73 0.16 15.07 -11.51
C THR A 73 0.40 16.14 -10.46
N GLY A 74 1.68 16.41 -10.19
CA GLY A 74 2.15 17.47 -9.31
C GLY A 74 2.47 18.77 -10.04
N ARG A 75 3.06 19.69 -9.30
CA ARG A 75 3.44 21.09 -9.61
C ARG A 75 2.30 22.08 -9.41
N LYS A 76 2.57 23.08 -8.55
CA LYS A 76 1.62 24.17 -8.30
C LYS A 76 1.25 24.89 -9.58
N GLY A 77 -0.04 25.11 -9.80
CA GLY A 77 -0.59 25.69 -11.03
C GLY A 77 -0.72 24.71 -12.21
N PHE A 78 -0.30 23.42 -12.04
CA PHE A 78 -0.36 22.40 -13.08
C PHE A 78 -0.81 21.04 -12.55
N SER A 79 -1.15 20.95 -11.27
CA SER A 79 -1.61 19.71 -10.65
C SER A 79 -2.98 19.32 -11.14
N SER A 80 -3.17 18.04 -11.45
CA SER A 80 -4.44 17.53 -11.95
C SER A 80 -4.67 16.08 -11.55
N VAL A 81 -5.91 15.63 -11.63
CA VAL A 81 -6.27 14.22 -11.80
C VAL A 81 -6.86 14.05 -13.19
N ARG A 82 -6.43 13.00 -13.92
CA ARG A 82 -6.79 12.81 -15.32
C ARG A 82 -7.09 11.35 -15.65
N LYS A 83 -7.96 11.13 -16.64
CA LYS A 83 -8.20 9.83 -17.29
C LYS A 83 -7.54 9.87 -18.66
N VAL A 84 -6.72 8.87 -18.96
CA VAL A 84 -5.88 8.83 -20.16
C VAL A 84 -6.16 7.53 -20.93
N ASP A 85 -6.34 7.65 -22.24
CA ASP A 85 -6.42 6.51 -23.15
C ASP A 85 -5.03 5.89 -23.34
N PRO A 86 -4.83 4.59 -23.04
CA PRO A 86 -3.50 3.99 -23.10
C PRO A 86 -2.95 3.87 -24.53
N VAL A 87 -3.80 3.83 -25.56
CA VAL A 87 -3.37 3.62 -26.94
C VAL A 87 -2.89 4.94 -27.57
N SER A 88 -3.66 5.99 -27.37
CA SER A 88 -3.35 7.31 -27.96
C SER A 88 -2.51 8.20 -27.03
N GLY A 89 -2.55 7.98 -25.72
CA GLY A 89 -2.02 8.90 -24.71
C GLY A 89 -2.87 10.16 -24.50
N GLU A 90 -4.05 10.23 -25.15
CA GLU A 90 -4.94 11.40 -25.04
C GLU A 90 -5.62 11.45 -23.67
N ILE A 91 -5.71 12.68 -23.13
CA ILE A 91 -6.46 12.95 -21.92
C ILE A 91 -7.94 12.99 -22.25
N ILE A 92 -8.70 12.00 -21.78
CA ILE A 92 -10.15 11.90 -21.99
C ILE A 92 -10.91 12.82 -21.05
N LYS A 93 -10.47 12.89 -19.80
CA LYS A 93 -11.01 13.76 -18.75
C LYS A 93 -9.91 14.30 -17.87
N ILE A 94 -10.13 15.49 -17.34
CA ILE A 94 -9.20 16.14 -16.42
C ILE A 94 -9.98 16.98 -15.41
N HIS A 95 -9.49 16.99 -14.18
CA HIS A 95 -9.83 17.97 -13.15
C HIS A 95 -8.53 18.61 -12.68
N GLU A 96 -8.40 19.91 -12.84
CA GLU A 96 -7.25 20.71 -12.40
C GLU A 96 -7.48 21.12 -10.94
N LEU A 97 -6.42 20.97 -10.13
CA LEU A 97 -6.45 21.45 -8.75
C LEU A 97 -6.26 22.97 -8.72
N GLU A 98 -6.71 23.59 -7.63
CA GLU A 98 -6.38 24.99 -7.41
C GLU A 98 -4.86 25.20 -7.36
N ASP A 99 -4.38 26.32 -7.91
CA ASP A 99 -2.96 26.62 -8.17
C ASP A 99 -2.03 26.47 -6.98
N HIS A 100 -2.53 26.60 -5.77
CA HIS A 100 -1.74 26.50 -4.54
C HIS A 100 -1.48 25.05 -4.08
N TYR A 101 -2.24 24.07 -4.58
CA TYR A 101 -2.02 22.66 -4.27
C TYR A 101 -0.95 22.04 -5.17
N PHE A 102 -0.28 21.06 -4.61
CA PHE A 102 0.61 20.16 -5.33
C PHE A 102 0.02 18.76 -5.22
N GLY A 103 -0.53 18.22 -6.31
CA GLY A 103 -1.14 16.89 -6.34
C GLY A 103 -0.08 15.80 -6.16
N GLU A 104 -0.46 14.75 -5.46
CA GLU A 104 0.39 13.62 -5.10
C GLU A 104 -0.32 12.28 -5.38
N GLY A 105 -0.11 11.24 -4.58
CA GLY A 105 -0.63 9.90 -4.75
C GLY A 105 -2.11 9.84 -5.08
N LEU A 106 -2.49 8.83 -5.85
CA LEU A 106 -3.85 8.58 -6.33
C LEU A 106 -4.21 7.11 -6.13
N THR A 107 -5.44 6.84 -5.73
CA THR A 107 -6.02 5.51 -5.80
C THR A 107 -7.52 5.57 -6.10
N ILE A 108 -8.11 4.42 -6.45
CA ILE A 108 -9.54 4.29 -6.71
C ILE A 108 -10.16 3.30 -5.73
N VAL A 109 -11.29 3.70 -5.13
CA VAL A 109 -12.08 2.85 -4.24
C VAL A 109 -13.53 2.87 -4.70
N GLY A 110 -13.96 1.83 -5.40
CA GLY A 110 -15.28 1.78 -6.02
C GLY A 110 -15.46 2.87 -7.08
N ASN A 111 -16.37 3.82 -6.86
CA ASN A 111 -16.57 4.95 -7.76
C ASN A 111 -15.90 6.27 -7.30
N GLU A 112 -15.05 6.20 -6.32
CA GLU A 112 -14.33 7.36 -5.78
C GLU A 112 -12.85 7.31 -6.18
N MET A 113 -12.34 8.40 -6.80
CA MET A 113 -10.90 8.65 -6.94
C MET A 113 -10.44 9.47 -5.75
N ILE A 114 -9.35 9.04 -5.10
CA ILE A 114 -8.80 9.68 -3.90
C ILE A 114 -7.39 10.15 -4.23
N GLN A 115 -7.19 11.47 -4.19
CA GLN A 115 -5.91 12.13 -4.48
C GLN A 115 -5.37 12.82 -3.24
N LEU A 116 -4.07 12.70 -2.98
CA LEU A 116 -3.38 13.43 -1.94
C LEU A 116 -2.82 14.77 -2.46
N SER A 117 -2.51 15.67 -1.54
CA SER A 117 -1.67 16.82 -1.79
C SER A 117 -0.40 16.75 -0.93
N TRP A 118 0.71 17.33 -1.38
CA TRP A 118 2.00 17.24 -0.71
C TRP A 118 1.96 17.77 0.75
N ARG A 119 2.24 19.06 0.92
CA ARG A 119 2.38 19.71 2.24
C ARG A 119 1.11 20.37 2.74
N SER A 120 0.10 20.45 1.90
CA SER A 120 -1.18 21.01 2.29
C SER A 120 -1.97 20.11 3.23
N GLN A 121 -1.59 18.82 3.32
CA GLN A 121 -2.21 17.82 4.20
C GLN A 121 -3.71 17.66 3.94
N VAL A 122 -4.13 17.88 2.70
CA VAL A 122 -5.50 17.77 2.23
C VAL A 122 -5.57 16.69 1.17
N GLY A 123 -6.49 15.75 1.31
CA GLY A 123 -6.85 14.78 0.28
C GLY A 123 -8.19 15.16 -0.35
N PHE A 124 -8.35 14.86 -1.62
CA PHE A 124 -9.52 15.16 -2.42
C PHE A 124 -10.20 13.88 -2.89
N ILE A 125 -11.51 13.88 -2.92
CA ILE A 125 -12.32 12.75 -3.36
C ILE A 125 -13.19 13.21 -4.51
N TYR A 126 -13.01 12.55 -5.64
CA TYR A 126 -13.74 12.83 -6.87
C TYR A 126 -14.63 11.65 -7.25
N ASP A 127 -15.75 11.94 -7.86
CA ASP A 127 -16.52 10.92 -8.58
C ASP A 127 -15.73 10.46 -9.82
N LYS A 128 -15.48 9.16 -9.95
CA LYS A 128 -14.64 8.58 -11.02
C LYS A 128 -15.21 8.82 -12.43
N GLU A 129 -16.53 8.86 -12.55
CA GLU A 129 -17.20 9.01 -13.85
C GLU A 129 -17.26 10.48 -14.29
N THR A 130 -17.55 11.37 -13.38
CA THR A 130 -17.77 12.80 -13.70
C THR A 130 -16.54 13.67 -13.47
N PHE A 131 -15.60 13.23 -12.65
CA PHE A 131 -14.45 13.99 -12.16
C PHE A 131 -14.84 15.19 -11.27
N ALA A 132 -16.09 15.20 -10.82
CA ALA A 132 -16.56 16.22 -9.89
C ALA A 132 -15.95 16.00 -8.50
N LEU A 133 -15.36 17.05 -7.93
CA LEU A 133 -14.93 17.05 -6.52
C LEU A 133 -16.15 16.87 -5.62
N GLN A 134 -16.15 15.85 -4.79
CA GLN A 134 -17.25 15.53 -3.88
C GLN A 134 -17.00 16.04 -2.46
N LYS A 135 -15.80 15.83 -1.94
CA LYS A 135 -15.39 16.21 -0.59
C LYS A 135 -13.88 16.23 -0.48
N ASP A 136 -13.39 16.79 0.61
CA ASP A 136 -11.99 16.75 1.04
C ASP A 136 -11.85 16.11 2.43
N PHE A 137 -10.63 15.74 2.79
CA PHE A 137 -10.25 15.24 4.11
C PHE A 137 -8.86 15.72 4.49
N ASN A 138 -8.51 15.61 5.78
CA ASN A 138 -7.20 16.02 6.25
C ASN A 138 -6.42 14.84 6.83
N TYR A 139 -5.11 14.88 6.70
CA TYR A 139 -4.16 13.95 7.31
C TYR A 139 -2.97 14.72 7.94
N GLN A 140 -2.11 14.05 8.73
CA GLN A 140 -1.21 14.72 9.66
C GLN A 140 0.24 14.85 9.18
N THR A 141 0.62 14.19 8.08
CA THR A 141 1.98 14.16 7.54
C THR A 141 2.04 14.83 6.17
N GLU A 142 3.16 14.79 5.48
CA GLU A 142 3.16 14.98 4.03
C GLU A 142 2.41 13.81 3.36
N GLY A 143 1.75 14.04 2.24
CA GLY A 143 1.18 12.96 1.43
C GLY A 143 2.05 12.76 0.20
N TRP A 144 2.50 11.50 -0.07
CA TRP A 144 3.30 11.16 -1.24
C TRP A 144 2.58 10.13 -2.11
N GLY A 145 2.70 8.84 -1.81
CA GLY A 145 1.99 7.78 -2.53
C GLY A 145 0.70 7.35 -1.83
N LEU A 146 -0.21 6.76 -2.57
CA LEU A 146 -1.48 6.24 -2.05
C LEU A 146 -1.90 5.03 -2.86
N THR A 147 -2.24 3.93 -2.17
CA THR A 147 -2.88 2.75 -2.78
C THR A 147 -3.96 2.16 -1.87
N TYR A 148 -4.69 1.16 -2.35
CA TYR A 148 -5.78 0.51 -1.63
C TYR A 148 -5.61 -1.02 -1.62
N ASP A 149 -5.57 -1.64 -0.43
CA ASP A 149 -5.38 -3.10 -0.28
C ASP A 149 -6.69 -3.92 -0.30
N GLY A 150 -7.81 -3.29 -0.69
CA GLY A 150 -9.14 -3.88 -0.62
C GLY A 150 -9.85 -3.67 0.73
N LYS A 151 -9.13 -3.17 1.74
CA LYS A 151 -9.62 -2.94 3.09
C LYS A 151 -9.22 -1.57 3.65
N ARG A 152 -7.97 -1.17 3.44
CA ARG A 152 -7.35 0.04 3.97
C ARG A 152 -6.72 0.85 2.84
N LEU A 153 -6.74 2.16 2.95
CA LEU A 153 -5.83 3.00 2.19
C LEU A 153 -4.44 2.89 2.81
N ILE A 154 -3.41 2.89 1.98
CA ILE A 154 -2.01 2.85 2.39
C ILE A 154 -1.33 4.08 1.83
N MET A 155 -0.77 4.90 2.71
CA MET A 155 -0.17 6.20 2.37
C MET A 155 1.31 6.22 2.75
N SER A 156 2.15 6.75 1.88
CA SER A 156 3.54 7.10 2.15
C SER A 156 3.69 8.61 2.39
N ASP A 157 4.79 9.00 3.05
CA ASP A 157 5.15 10.40 3.32
C ASP A 157 6.63 10.71 3.07
N GLY A 158 7.32 9.81 2.35
CA GLY A 158 8.75 9.92 2.09
C GLY A 158 9.65 9.42 3.22
N THR A 159 9.12 9.06 4.37
CA THR A 159 9.85 8.37 5.44
C THR A 159 9.89 6.86 5.20
N ALA A 160 10.29 6.10 6.20
CA ALA A 160 10.17 4.63 6.20
C ALA A 160 8.80 4.15 6.70
N THR A 161 7.90 5.05 7.06
CA THR A 161 6.59 4.70 7.61
C THR A 161 5.53 4.68 6.51
N LEU A 162 4.73 3.61 6.48
CA LEU A 162 3.50 3.53 5.72
C LEU A 162 2.32 3.62 6.69
N TYR A 163 1.37 4.50 6.40
CA TYR A 163 0.18 4.74 7.21
C TYR A 163 -1.02 4.01 6.62
N PHE A 164 -1.77 3.33 7.46
CA PHE A 164 -3.04 2.71 7.08
C PHE A 164 -4.20 3.62 7.49
N LEU A 165 -5.04 3.95 6.52
CA LEU A 165 -6.20 4.81 6.75
C LEU A 165 -7.50 4.02 6.52
N ASP A 166 -8.51 4.29 7.31
CA ASP A 166 -9.86 3.80 7.05
C ASP A 166 -10.43 4.50 5.81
N PRO A 167 -10.90 3.76 4.79
CA PRO A 167 -11.31 4.37 3.52
C PRO A 167 -12.60 5.20 3.59
N LYS A 168 -13.33 5.17 4.71
CA LYS A 168 -14.57 5.93 4.91
C LYS A 168 -14.35 7.19 5.74
N THR A 169 -13.53 7.07 6.77
CA THR A 169 -13.26 8.17 7.72
C THR A 169 -11.96 8.89 7.47
N PHE A 170 -11.05 8.29 6.68
CA PHE A 170 -9.69 8.75 6.39
C PHE A 170 -8.81 8.92 7.64
N GLN A 171 -9.25 8.35 8.76
CA GLN A 171 -8.47 8.35 10.00
C GLN A 171 -7.40 7.27 9.93
N THR A 172 -6.22 7.56 10.47
CA THR A 172 -5.15 6.57 10.62
C THR A 172 -5.59 5.47 11.58
N VAL A 173 -5.61 4.23 11.11
CA VAL A 173 -5.98 3.03 11.88
C VAL A 173 -4.78 2.14 12.19
N GLY A 174 -3.61 2.48 11.69
CA GLY A 174 -2.35 1.76 11.94
C GLY A 174 -1.22 2.30 11.09
N GLN A 175 -0.05 1.76 11.30
CA GLN A 175 1.15 2.08 10.53
C GLN A 175 2.14 0.92 10.60
N VAL A 176 3.09 0.89 9.67
CA VAL A 176 4.19 -0.05 9.65
C VAL A 176 5.49 0.65 9.23
N GLU A 177 6.61 0.26 9.83
CA GLU A 177 7.94 0.74 9.42
C GLU A 177 8.57 -0.23 8.42
N VAL A 178 8.97 0.28 7.27
CA VAL A 178 9.56 -0.52 6.20
C VAL A 178 11.04 -0.76 6.45
N ARG A 179 11.44 -2.05 6.46
CA ARG A 179 12.80 -2.48 6.77
C ARG A 179 13.28 -3.59 5.82
N ASP A 180 14.54 -3.46 5.41
CA ASP A 180 15.31 -4.51 4.76
C ASP A 180 16.38 -5.00 5.78
N GLY A 181 16.13 -6.16 6.38
CA GLY A 181 16.86 -6.59 7.58
C GLY A 181 16.67 -5.57 8.71
N ASP A 182 17.78 -5.02 9.20
CA ASP A 182 17.79 -3.99 10.25
C ASP A 182 17.77 -2.54 9.71
N ARG A 183 17.78 -2.36 8.40
CA ARG A 183 17.86 -1.03 7.77
C ARG A 183 16.49 -0.51 7.41
N PHE A 184 16.18 0.73 7.78
CA PHE A 184 14.99 1.41 7.32
C PHE A 184 15.09 1.75 5.83
N VAL A 185 14.00 1.53 5.10
CA VAL A 185 13.86 1.95 3.71
C VAL A 185 13.08 3.26 3.68
N THR A 186 13.77 4.35 3.41
CA THR A 186 13.19 5.70 3.33
C THR A 186 12.94 6.11 1.88
N ASN A 187 12.37 7.32 1.69
CA ASN A 187 12.01 7.86 0.39
C ASN A 187 10.94 7.03 -0.34
N LEU A 188 10.08 6.35 0.42
CA LEU A 188 8.93 5.66 -0.14
C LEU A 188 7.99 6.69 -0.77
N ASN A 189 7.70 6.51 -2.06
CA ASN A 189 6.93 7.48 -2.84
C ASN A 189 5.66 6.82 -3.38
N GLU A 190 5.47 6.83 -4.66
CA GLU A 190 4.29 6.28 -5.29
C GLU A 190 4.12 4.79 -4.96
N LEU A 191 2.89 4.36 -4.74
CA LEU A 191 2.51 3.06 -4.19
C LEU A 191 1.49 2.36 -5.05
N GLU A 192 1.66 1.03 -5.20
CA GLU A 192 0.63 0.15 -5.76
C GLU A 192 0.51 -1.15 -4.96
N PHE A 193 -0.72 -1.65 -4.78
CA PHE A 193 -0.97 -2.92 -4.09
C PHE A 193 -1.15 -4.05 -5.09
N ILE A 194 -0.20 -4.97 -5.14
CA ILE A 194 -0.14 -6.06 -6.12
C ILE A 194 -0.08 -7.40 -5.41
N LYS A 195 -1.09 -8.26 -5.57
CA LYS A 195 -1.10 -9.67 -5.09
C LYS A 195 -0.70 -9.83 -3.62
N GLY A 196 -1.16 -8.93 -2.76
CA GLY A 196 -0.91 -9.01 -1.32
C GLY A 196 0.36 -8.30 -0.84
N GLU A 197 1.09 -7.64 -1.73
CA GLU A 197 2.29 -6.87 -1.42
C GLU A 197 2.13 -5.40 -1.81
N ILE A 198 2.83 -4.52 -1.11
CA ILE A 198 2.95 -3.11 -1.48
C ILE A 198 4.19 -2.96 -2.36
N TYR A 199 4.02 -2.40 -3.54
CA TYR A 199 5.09 -1.97 -4.41
C TYR A 199 5.27 -0.47 -4.22
N ALA A 200 6.49 -0.02 -3.94
CA ALA A 200 6.77 1.40 -3.70
C ALA A 200 7.94 1.89 -4.54
N ASN A 201 7.77 2.99 -5.25
CA ASN A 201 8.91 3.71 -5.80
C ASN A 201 9.81 4.24 -4.67
N VAL A 202 11.12 4.07 -4.80
CA VAL A 202 12.08 4.70 -3.90
C VAL A 202 12.61 5.97 -4.57
N TRP A 203 12.17 7.13 -4.09
CA TRP A 203 12.47 8.42 -4.72
C TRP A 203 13.97 8.66 -4.91
N LYS A 204 14.34 9.20 -6.05
CA LYS A 204 15.73 9.40 -6.53
C LYS A 204 16.49 8.11 -6.77
N SER A 205 15.80 7.00 -6.96
CA SER A 205 16.40 5.74 -7.39
C SER A 205 15.69 5.22 -8.65
N ASN A 206 16.27 4.17 -9.25
CA ASN A 206 15.62 3.42 -10.33
C ASN A 206 15.09 2.07 -9.80
N THR A 207 14.61 2.04 -8.56
CA THR A 207 14.16 0.82 -7.92
C THR A 207 12.74 0.94 -7.39
N ILE A 208 12.04 -0.18 -7.41
CA ILE A 208 10.82 -0.41 -6.67
C ILE A 208 11.12 -1.41 -5.58
N VAL A 209 10.65 -1.15 -4.36
CA VAL A 209 10.70 -2.08 -3.24
C VAL A 209 9.36 -2.78 -3.08
N ARG A 210 9.37 -4.10 -2.86
CA ARG A 210 8.21 -4.91 -2.53
C ARG A 210 8.17 -5.14 -1.03
N ILE A 211 7.03 -4.91 -0.41
CA ILE A 211 6.89 -4.82 1.04
C ILE A 211 5.72 -5.69 1.48
N ASN A 212 5.91 -6.48 2.53
CA ASN A 212 4.84 -7.15 3.22
C ASN A 212 4.02 -6.12 4.04
N PRO A 213 2.72 -5.95 3.79
CA PRO A 213 1.91 -4.90 4.42
C PRO A 213 1.69 -5.11 5.92
N GLU A 214 1.77 -6.34 6.41
CA GLU A 214 1.50 -6.63 7.83
C GLU A 214 2.74 -6.46 8.71
N THR A 215 3.94 -6.67 8.14
CA THR A 215 5.19 -6.66 8.90
C THR A 215 6.11 -5.49 8.57
N GLY A 216 5.89 -4.82 7.43
CA GLY A 216 6.81 -3.81 6.89
C GLY A 216 8.13 -4.39 6.36
N ARG A 217 8.31 -5.71 6.38
CA ARG A 217 9.52 -6.34 5.85
C ARG A 217 9.59 -6.23 4.33
N VAL A 218 10.75 -5.89 3.83
CA VAL A 218 11.04 -5.97 2.41
C VAL A 218 11.08 -7.43 1.98
N VAL A 219 10.28 -7.77 0.97
CA VAL A 219 10.22 -9.11 0.37
C VAL A 219 10.90 -9.17 -0.98
N GLY A 220 11.19 -8.02 -1.58
CA GLY A 220 11.93 -7.97 -2.84
C GLY A 220 12.30 -6.57 -3.31
N TRP A 221 13.20 -6.53 -4.28
CA TRP A 221 13.66 -5.33 -4.97
C TRP A 221 13.59 -5.53 -6.47
N ILE A 222 13.12 -4.51 -7.19
CA ILE A 222 13.05 -4.50 -8.65
C ILE A 222 13.97 -3.39 -9.15
N ASN A 223 14.96 -3.76 -9.96
CA ASN A 223 15.88 -2.82 -10.58
C ASN A 223 15.38 -2.44 -11.98
N LEU A 224 14.98 -1.19 -12.15
CA LEU A 224 14.46 -0.62 -13.40
C LEU A 224 15.46 0.32 -14.08
N ARG A 225 16.75 0.22 -13.74
CA ARG A 225 17.80 1.04 -14.39
C ARG A 225 17.80 0.80 -15.89
N GLY A 226 17.73 1.89 -16.67
CA GLY A 226 17.75 1.85 -18.14
C GLY A 226 16.39 1.60 -18.79
N LEU A 227 15.31 1.58 -18.00
CA LEU A 227 13.95 1.42 -18.54
C LEU A 227 13.60 2.54 -19.52
N LEU A 228 13.79 3.80 -19.13
CA LEU A 228 13.74 4.93 -20.06
C LEU A 228 15.09 5.03 -20.78
N ARG A 229 15.08 4.77 -22.07
CA ARG A 229 16.29 4.81 -22.92
C ARG A 229 16.64 6.23 -23.31
N LEU A 230 17.91 6.52 -23.54
CA LEU A 230 18.36 7.85 -23.95
C LEU A 230 17.70 8.32 -25.27
N GLU A 231 17.42 7.40 -26.18
CA GLU A 231 16.75 7.67 -27.46
C GLU A 231 15.28 8.09 -27.31
N ASP A 232 14.64 7.75 -26.21
CA ASP A 232 13.26 8.10 -25.92
C ASP A 232 13.14 9.50 -25.30
N ILE A 233 14.24 10.09 -24.85
CA ILE A 233 14.27 11.38 -24.16
C ILE A 233 14.26 12.51 -25.18
N THR A 234 13.11 13.17 -25.32
CA THR A 234 12.93 14.30 -26.26
C THR A 234 12.87 15.66 -25.56
N GLY A 235 12.91 15.69 -24.24
CA GLY A 235 12.80 16.89 -23.41
C GLY A 235 13.29 16.65 -21.98
N PRO A 236 13.01 17.56 -21.04
CA PRO A 236 13.34 17.36 -19.64
C PRO A 236 12.61 16.12 -19.08
N VAL A 237 13.32 15.25 -18.38
CA VAL A 237 12.78 14.12 -17.65
C VAL A 237 13.21 14.19 -16.18
N ASP A 238 12.44 13.60 -15.29
CA ASP A 238 12.73 13.51 -13.86
C ASP A 238 12.72 12.02 -13.43
N VAL A 239 12.60 11.72 -12.17
CA VAL A 239 12.76 10.38 -11.60
C VAL A 239 11.65 9.42 -12.01
N LEU A 240 11.98 8.12 -11.97
CA LEU A 240 11.01 7.02 -11.95
C LEU A 240 9.96 7.27 -10.85
N ASN A 241 8.69 7.29 -11.22
CA ASN A 241 7.55 7.41 -10.31
C ASN A 241 6.24 7.11 -11.03
N GLY A 242 5.47 6.18 -10.49
CA GLY A 242 4.21 5.71 -11.05
C GLY A 242 4.25 4.22 -11.33
N ILE A 243 3.40 3.47 -10.61
CA ILE A 243 3.18 2.03 -10.73
C ILE A 243 1.68 1.83 -10.87
N ALA A 244 1.24 1.05 -11.83
CA ALA A 244 -0.15 0.64 -11.93
C ALA A 244 -0.24 -0.85 -12.20
N TYR A 245 -1.35 -1.45 -11.76
CA TYR A 245 -1.56 -2.89 -11.92
C TYR A 245 -2.94 -3.20 -12.49
N ASP A 246 -2.96 -3.96 -13.60
CA ASP A 246 -4.17 -4.56 -14.13
C ASP A 246 -4.35 -5.96 -13.56
N ALA A 247 -5.18 -6.08 -12.54
CA ALA A 247 -5.45 -7.35 -11.88
C ALA A 247 -6.19 -8.36 -12.80
N GLY A 248 -6.92 -7.87 -13.80
CA GLY A 248 -7.66 -8.74 -14.74
C GLY A 248 -6.77 -9.50 -15.70
N HIS A 249 -5.62 -8.94 -16.06
CA HIS A 249 -4.68 -9.53 -17.02
C HIS A 249 -3.28 -9.71 -16.45
N ASP A 250 -3.08 -9.48 -15.16
CA ASP A 250 -1.79 -9.61 -14.48
C ASP A 250 -0.67 -8.76 -15.13
N ARG A 251 -0.96 -7.47 -15.38
CA ARG A 251 -0.03 -6.56 -16.05
C ARG A 251 0.45 -5.47 -15.11
N ILE A 252 1.76 -5.27 -15.07
CA ILE A 252 2.39 -4.20 -14.31
C ILE A 252 2.80 -3.09 -15.28
N PHE A 253 2.44 -1.86 -14.95
CA PHE A 253 2.82 -0.66 -15.70
C PHE A 253 3.68 0.24 -14.83
N VAL A 254 4.69 0.87 -15.43
CA VAL A 254 5.59 1.81 -14.74
C VAL A 254 5.91 2.99 -15.63
N THR A 255 6.08 4.15 -15.00
CA THR A 255 6.47 5.39 -15.69
C THR A 255 7.36 6.25 -14.79
N GLY A 256 7.60 7.48 -15.19
CA GLY A 256 8.31 8.49 -14.39
C GLY A 256 7.82 9.90 -14.67
N LYS A 257 8.23 10.81 -13.80
CA LYS A 257 7.90 12.24 -13.90
C LYS A 257 8.46 12.82 -15.19
N LEU A 258 7.59 13.38 -16.02
CA LEU A 258 7.93 13.94 -17.34
C LEU A 258 8.47 12.88 -18.33
N TRP A 259 8.19 11.61 -18.11
CA TRP A 259 8.57 10.60 -19.07
C TRP A 259 7.58 10.58 -20.25
N PRO A 260 8.05 10.37 -21.49
CA PRO A 260 7.19 10.31 -22.67
C PRO A 260 6.49 8.97 -22.87
N LYS A 261 6.72 7.99 -21.97
CA LYS A 261 6.21 6.63 -22.08
C LYS A 261 5.77 6.05 -20.75
N ILE A 262 4.74 5.20 -20.80
CA ILE A 262 4.42 4.21 -19.78
C ILE A 262 4.87 2.84 -20.33
N PHE A 263 5.51 2.03 -19.51
CA PHE A 263 6.02 0.72 -19.88
C PHE A 263 5.20 -0.39 -19.20
N GLN A 264 4.64 -1.31 -19.97
CA GLN A 264 4.22 -2.58 -19.44
C GLN A 264 5.45 -3.48 -19.28
N ILE A 265 5.66 -4.02 -18.10
CA ILE A 265 6.81 -4.85 -17.79
C ILE A 265 6.41 -6.22 -17.25
N GLU A 266 7.27 -7.19 -17.48
CA GLU A 266 7.31 -8.46 -16.75
C GLU A 266 8.53 -8.49 -15.84
N LEU A 267 8.37 -9.06 -14.64
CA LEU A 267 9.46 -9.18 -13.69
C LEU A 267 10.27 -10.44 -13.97
N ILE A 268 11.57 -10.29 -14.13
CA ILE A 268 12.53 -11.37 -14.35
C ILE A 268 13.32 -11.56 -13.05
N PRO A 269 13.14 -12.68 -12.33
CA PRO A 269 13.92 -12.97 -11.14
C PRO A 269 15.44 -12.98 -11.44
N ILE A 270 16.22 -12.44 -10.52
CA ILE A 270 17.68 -12.55 -10.54
C ILE A 270 18.02 -13.67 -9.58
N GLU A 271 18.51 -14.81 -10.12
CA GLU A 271 18.99 -15.91 -9.28
C GLU A 271 20.30 -15.51 -8.61
N ASP A 272 20.40 -15.77 -7.30
CA ASP A 272 21.69 -15.65 -6.60
C ASP A 272 22.65 -16.68 -7.17
N SER A 273 23.78 -16.21 -7.73
CA SER A 273 24.83 -17.04 -8.33
C SER A 273 25.81 -17.56 -7.29
#